data_585c8bc1ca1e8e3050616c7e1d14ab9f
#
_entry.id   585c8bc1ca1e8e3050616c7e1d14ab9f
#
_cell.length_a   1.000
_cell.length_b   1.000
_cell.length_c   1.000
_cell.angle_alpha   90.00
_cell.angle_beta   90.00
_cell.angle_gamma   90.00
#
_symmetry.space_group_name_H-M   'P 1'
#
loop_
_entity.id
_entity.type
_entity.pdbx_description
1 polymer ?
#
loop_
_entity_poly.entity_id
_entity_poly.type
_entity_poly.pdbx_seq_one_letter_code
_entity_poly.pdbx_strand_id
1 'polypeptide(L)'
;IVTDFAMNTVCAAGTGSFLDQQANRLNVPIEIFGETALKSTNPARIAGRCGVFAESDLIHKQQLGYPVEDLLYGLCQALVRNYLSNLALGKELLPTITFQGGVATNSGMVKAFEEALGQKIIVPENHQTMGAIGAALLAMENHQYTDAQTKFKGWQVGDMHFHSITCDCNGCSNNCEVITILEGEGEVPH
;
A
#
# COMPACT_ATOMS: atom_id res chain seq x y z
N ILE A 1 7.11 -15.28 16.71
CA ILE A 1 7.79 -14.06 17.24
C ILE A 1 8.37 -13.31 16.05
N VAL A 2 8.03 -12.02 15.89
CA VAL A 2 8.67 -11.16 14.89
C VAL A 2 10.09 -10.87 15.37
N THR A 3 11.09 -11.23 14.58
CA THR A 3 12.51 -11.06 14.91
C THR A 3 13.10 -9.79 14.29
N ASP A 4 12.53 -9.34 13.18
CA ASP A 4 12.98 -8.13 12.46
C ASP A 4 11.83 -7.52 11.67
N PHE A 5 11.85 -6.22 11.44
CA PHE A 5 10.90 -5.51 10.58
C PHE A 5 11.56 -4.29 9.93
N ALA A 6 10.97 -3.83 8.85
CA ALA A 6 11.28 -2.55 8.23
C ALA A 6 10.01 -1.90 7.71
N MET A 7 9.98 -0.56 7.74
CA MET A 7 8.85 0.23 7.25
C MET A 7 9.33 1.24 6.22
N ASN A 8 8.57 1.38 5.14
CA ASN A 8 8.77 2.49 4.21
C ASN A 8 8.07 3.74 4.76
N THR A 9 8.85 4.70 5.22
CA THR A 9 8.33 5.95 5.82
C THR A 9 8.51 7.17 4.90
N VAL A 10 9.11 7.01 3.73
CA VAL A 10 9.61 8.13 2.92
C VAL A 10 9.02 8.19 1.51
N CYS A 11 8.58 7.08 0.93
CA CYS A 11 8.21 7.02 -0.48
C CYS A 11 6.88 6.31 -0.72
N ALA A 12 5.94 7.01 -1.35
CA ALA A 12 4.63 6.46 -1.74
C ALA A 12 4.68 5.51 -2.95
N ALA A 13 5.82 5.38 -3.65
CA ALA A 13 5.94 4.56 -4.86
C ALA A 13 5.64 3.07 -4.64
N GLY A 14 5.74 2.58 -3.40
CA GLY A 14 5.38 1.19 -3.04
C GLY A 14 3.91 0.99 -2.66
N THR A 15 3.07 2.01 -2.78
CA THR A 15 1.66 1.96 -2.39
C THR A 15 0.74 1.69 -3.59
N GLY A 16 -0.44 1.12 -3.32
CA GLY A 16 -1.47 0.89 -4.33
C GLY A 16 -1.89 2.18 -5.04
N SER A 17 -2.00 3.29 -4.31
CA SER A 17 -2.37 4.59 -4.87
C SER A 17 -1.42 5.09 -5.97
N PHE A 18 -0.14 4.79 -5.87
CA PHE A 18 0.81 5.11 -6.94
C PHE A 18 0.54 4.28 -8.21
N LEU A 19 0.23 2.98 -8.05
CA LEU A 19 -0.16 2.13 -9.18
C LEU A 19 -1.47 2.59 -9.81
N ASP A 20 -2.47 2.96 -9.01
CA ASP A 20 -3.75 3.52 -9.48
C ASP A 20 -3.52 4.80 -10.30
N GLN A 21 -2.67 5.69 -9.82
CA GLN A 21 -2.33 6.93 -10.52
C GLN A 21 -1.68 6.65 -11.88
N GLN A 22 -0.73 5.70 -11.94
CA GLN A 22 -0.05 5.37 -13.19
C GLN A 22 -0.97 4.59 -14.15
N ALA A 23 -1.84 3.72 -13.64
CA ALA A 23 -2.87 3.03 -14.42
C ALA A 23 -3.81 4.03 -15.08
N ASN A 24 -4.35 4.97 -14.31
CA ASN A 24 -5.19 6.06 -14.82
C ASN A 24 -4.49 6.89 -15.89
N ARG A 25 -3.22 7.23 -15.69
CA ARG A 25 -2.41 7.99 -16.65
C ARG A 25 -2.24 7.25 -17.98
N LEU A 26 -2.05 5.95 -17.94
CA LEU A 26 -1.94 5.09 -19.12
C LEU A 26 -3.31 4.67 -19.69
N ASN A 27 -4.39 5.14 -19.08
CA ASN A 27 -5.78 4.79 -19.43
C ASN A 27 -6.02 3.27 -19.38
N VAL A 28 -5.48 2.62 -18.37
CA VAL A 28 -5.65 1.18 -18.10
C VAL A 28 -6.41 1.01 -16.80
N PRO A 29 -7.53 0.27 -16.78
CA PRO A 29 -8.20 -0.10 -15.54
C PRO A 29 -7.24 -0.85 -14.60
N ILE A 30 -7.27 -0.50 -13.30
CA ILE A 30 -6.35 -1.10 -12.33
C ILE A 30 -6.54 -2.61 -12.20
N GLU A 31 -7.77 -3.08 -12.41
CA GLU A 31 -8.15 -4.49 -12.31
C GLU A 31 -7.43 -5.38 -13.34
N ILE A 32 -7.15 -4.83 -14.52
CA ILE A 32 -6.46 -5.56 -15.60
C ILE A 32 -4.98 -5.20 -15.71
N PHE A 33 -4.49 -4.31 -14.84
CA PHE A 33 -3.08 -3.85 -14.87
C PHE A 33 -2.09 -5.04 -14.84
N GLY A 34 -2.26 -5.94 -13.87
CA GLY A 34 -1.37 -7.07 -13.69
C GLY A 34 -1.37 -8.01 -14.90
N GLU A 35 -2.55 -8.37 -15.38
CA GLU A 35 -2.70 -9.23 -16.56
C GLU A 35 -2.12 -8.60 -17.84
N THR A 36 -2.27 -7.29 -17.99
CA THR A 36 -1.70 -6.56 -19.11
C THR A 36 -0.18 -6.51 -19.00
N ALA A 37 0.36 -6.26 -17.80
CA ALA A 37 1.79 -6.29 -17.56
C ALA A 37 2.43 -7.64 -17.91
N LEU A 38 1.74 -8.75 -17.61
CA LEU A 38 2.24 -10.09 -17.92
C LEU A 38 2.34 -10.40 -19.42
N LYS A 39 1.75 -9.60 -20.29
CA LYS A 39 1.89 -9.71 -21.77
C LYS A 39 3.19 -9.10 -22.29
N SER A 40 3.94 -8.40 -21.44
CA SER A 40 5.20 -7.76 -21.78
C SER A 40 6.22 -8.76 -22.30
N THR A 41 6.88 -8.42 -23.40
CA THR A 41 7.97 -9.19 -23.98
C THR A 41 9.33 -8.50 -23.86
N ASN A 42 9.32 -7.17 -23.64
CA ASN A 42 10.53 -6.37 -23.49
C ASN A 42 10.28 -5.21 -22.50
N PRO A 43 10.25 -5.50 -21.19
CA PRO A 43 9.89 -4.52 -20.17
C PRO A 43 10.72 -3.25 -20.26
N ALA A 44 10.06 -2.10 -20.25
CA ALA A 44 10.73 -0.80 -20.25
C ALA A 44 11.53 -0.61 -18.96
N ARG A 45 12.80 -0.23 -19.07
CA ARG A 45 13.60 0.07 -17.88
C ARG A 45 13.18 1.41 -17.30
N ILE A 46 12.45 1.38 -16.19
CA ILE A 46 11.92 2.56 -15.48
C ILE A 46 12.75 2.82 -14.23
N ALA A 47 12.96 4.10 -13.88
CA ALA A 47 13.64 4.50 -12.66
C ALA A 47 12.87 3.98 -11.43
N GLY A 48 13.57 3.37 -10.45
CA GLY A 48 12.95 2.73 -9.30
C GLY A 48 13.22 3.40 -7.95
N ARG A 49 14.11 4.41 -7.87
CA ARG A 49 14.49 4.99 -6.57
C ARG A 49 13.49 6.00 -6.02
N CYS A 50 12.78 6.71 -6.89
CA CYS A 50 11.85 7.77 -6.51
C CYS A 50 10.61 7.69 -7.38
N GLY A 51 9.42 7.80 -6.77
CA GLY A 51 8.14 7.78 -7.48
C GLY A 51 8.02 8.87 -8.54
N VAL A 52 8.51 10.07 -8.25
CA VAL A 52 8.50 11.18 -9.23
C VAL A 52 9.35 10.86 -10.46
N PHE A 53 10.53 10.30 -10.26
CA PHE A 53 11.36 9.89 -11.39
C PHE A 53 10.81 8.67 -12.13
N ALA A 54 10.17 7.73 -11.42
CA ALA A 54 9.48 6.61 -12.04
C ALA A 54 8.35 7.10 -12.96
N GLU A 55 7.55 8.05 -12.50
CA GLU A 55 6.48 8.66 -13.29
C GLU A 55 7.02 9.42 -14.51
N SER A 56 8.03 10.28 -14.32
CA SER A 56 8.63 11.05 -15.41
C SER A 56 9.25 10.16 -16.48
N ASP A 57 9.91 9.08 -16.06
CA ASP A 57 10.53 8.12 -16.97
C ASP A 57 9.48 7.28 -17.70
N LEU A 58 8.39 6.91 -17.01
CA LEU A 58 7.24 6.24 -17.60
C LEU A 58 6.64 7.07 -18.74
N ILE A 59 6.40 8.37 -18.50
CA ILE A 59 5.87 9.31 -19.50
C ILE A 59 6.83 9.41 -20.69
N HIS A 60 8.12 9.56 -20.41
CA HIS A 60 9.11 9.64 -21.46
C HIS A 60 9.14 8.38 -22.33
N LYS A 61 9.10 7.19 -21.73
CA LYS A 61 9.04 5.93 -22.46
C LYS A 61 7.74 5.78 -23.28
N GLN A 62 6.62 6.24 -22.73
CA GLN A 62 5.36 6.29 -23.47
C GLN A 62 5.47 7.16 -24.73
N GLN A 63 6.09 8.34 -24.61
CA GLN A 63 6.32 9.24 -25.74
C GLN A 63 7.27 8.66 -26.80
N LEU A 64 8.18 7.78 -26.38
CA LEU A 64 9.05 7.02 -27.29
C LEU A 64 8.34 5.85 -27.98
N GLY A 65 7.05 5.61 -27.69
CA GLY A 65 6.25 4.58 -28.34
C GLY A 65 6.41 3.17 -27.76
N TYR A 66 6.86 3.05 -26.51
CA TYR A 66 6.86 1.74 -25.86
C TYR A 66 5.43 1.20 -25.71
N PRO A 67 5.19 -0.10 -25.96
CA PRO A 67 3.90 -0.74 -25.71
C PRO A 67 3.48 -0.61 -24.26
N VAL A 68 2.16 -0.53 -24.01
CA VAL A 68 1.63 -0.30 -22.67
C VAL A 68 1.99 -1.45 -21.73
N GLU A 69 1.97 -2.69 -22.19
CA GLU A 69 2.37 -3.87 -21.43
C GLU A 69 3.82 -3.81 -20.96
N ASP A 70 4.72 -3.30 -21.80
CA ASP A 70 6.15 -3.15 -21.48
C ASP A 70 6.36 -2.01 -20.45
N LEU A 71 5.55 -0.95 -20.53
CA LEU A 71 5.54 0.12 -19.54
C LEU A 71 5.05 -0.37 -18.18
N LEU A 72 3.93 -1.10 -18.16
CA LEU A 72 3.33 -1.61 -16.93
C LEU A 72 4.24 -2.61 -16.22
N TYR A 73 4.81 -3.56 -16.96
CA TYR A 73 5.71 -4.54 -16.34
C TYR A 73 7.05 -3.91 -15.93
N GLY A 74 7.57 -2.99 -16.72
CA GLY A 74 8.74 -2.21 -16.36
C GLY A 74 8.55 -1.41 -15.07
N LEU A 75 7.33 -0.88 -14.85
CA LEU A 75 6.96 -0.22 -13.61
C LEU A 75 6.91 -1.21 -12.43
N CYS A 76 6.30 -2.39 -12.59
CA CYS A 76 6.33 -3.43 -11.57
C CYS A 76 7.77 -3.76 -11.14
N GLN A 77 8.65 -4.00 -12.10
CA GLN A 77 10.07 -4.27 -11.83
C GLN A 77 10.77 -3.10 -11.12
N ALA A 78 10.43 -1.86 -11.48
CA ALA A 78 11.00 -0.67 -10.84
C ALA A 78 10.58 -0.57 -9.37
N LEU A 79 9.30 -0.82 -9.06
CA LEU A 79 8.78 -0.80 -7.69
C LEU A 79 9.37 -1.93 -6.84
N VAL A 80 9.52 -3.13 -7.39
CA VAL A 80 10.18 -4.24 -6.71
C VAL A 80 11.63 -3.90 -6.38
N ARG A 81 12.39 -3.33 -7.33
CA ARG A 81 13.76 -2.86 -7.06
C ARG A 81 13.79 -1.81 -5.95
N ASN A 82 12.85 -0.88 -5.95
CA ASN A 82 12.74 0.12 -4.88
C ASN A 82 12.48 -0.54 -3.53
N TYR A 83 11.52 -1.43 -3.47
CA TYR A 83 11.15 -2.14 -2.25
C TYR A 83 12.33 -2.93 -1.68
N LEU A 84 12.96 -3.75 -2.50
CA LEU A 84 14.08 -4.59 -2.07
C LEU A 84 15.30 -3.76 -1.65
N SER A 85 15.59 -2.68 -2.34
CA SER A 85 16.74 -1.82 -2.01
C SER A 85 16.54 -1.00 -0.73
N ASN A 86 15.31 -0.69 -0.35
CA ASN A 86 15.02 0.13 0.83
C ASN A 86 14.67 -0.71 2.06
N LEU A 87 13.87 -1.76 1.89
CA LEU A 87 13.30 -2.52 3.00
C LEU A 87 14.02 -3.85 3.27
N ALA A 88 14.56 -4.46 2.23
CA ALA A 88 15.25 -5.75 2.34
C ALA A 88 16.79 -5.64 2.36
N LEU A 89 17.33 -4.41 2.26
CA LEU A 89 18.77 -4.22 2.22
C LEU A 89 19.43 -4.76 3.50
N GLY A 90 20.38 -5.68 3.33
CA GLY A 90 21.11 -6.30 4.45
C GLY A 90 20.31 -7.35 5.23
N LYS A 91 19.11 -7.70 4.77
CA LYS A 91 18.27 -8.73 5.38
C LYS A 91 18.35 -10.03 4.60
N GLU A 92 18.36 -11.14 5.32
CA GLU A 92 18.24 -12.47 4.74
C GLU A 92 16.75 -12.77 4.49
N LEU A 93 16.39 -12.95 3.23
CA LEU A 93 15.01 -13.28 2.83
C LEU A 93 14.86 -14.79 2.77
N LEU A 94 14.42 -15.36 3.88
CA LEU A 94 14.21 -16.81 4.01
C LEU A 94 12.90 -17.23 3.33
N PRO A 95 12.82 -18.44 2.73
CA PRO A 95 11.55 -19.04 2.36
C PRO A 95 10.78 -19.39 3.68
N THR A 96 9.50 -19.22 3.78
CA THR A 96 8.47 -18.90 2.80
C THR A 96 8.20 -17.39 2.79
N ILE A 97 8.10 -16.81 1.59
CA ILE A 97 7.75 -15.39 1.46
C ILE A 97 6.26 -15.28 1.14
N THR A 98 5.54 -14.49 1.93
CA THR A 98 4.14 -14.14 1.69
C THR A 98 4.02 -12.68 1.27
N PHE A 99 3.16 -12.41 0.28
CA PHE A 99 2.84 -11.06 -0.16
C PHE A 99 1.39 -10.74 0.19
N GLN A 100 1.17 -9.68 0.95
CA GLN A 100 -0.13 -9.31 1.51
C GLN A 100 -0.44 -7.85 1.23
N GLY A 101 -1.71 -7.48 1.37
CA GLY A 101 -2.22 -6.15 1.07
C GLY A 101 -2.84 -6.07 -0.32
N GLY A 102 -3.43 -4.91 -0.66
CA GLY A 102 -4.14 -4.71 -1.92
C GLY A 102 -3.26 -4.88 -3.16
N VAL A 103 -1.99 -4.50 -3.08
CA VAL A 103 -1.04 -4.62 -4.20
C VAL A 103 -0.75 -6.08 -4.57
N ALA A 104 -0.94 -7.02 -3.64
CA ALA A 104 -0.77 -8.44 -3.91
C ALA A 104 -1.82 -9.02 -4.88
N THR A 105 -2.92 -8.29 -5.15
CA THR A 105 -3.87 -8.61 -6.22
C THR A 105 -3.24 -8.47 -7.62
N ASN A 106 -2.22 -7.63 -7.76
CA ASN A 106 -1.58 -7.36 -9.05
C ASN A 106 -0.61 -8.48 -9.41
N SER A 107 -1.00 -9.33 -10.36
CA SER A 107 -0.20 -10.47 -10.84
C SER A 107 1.15 -10.07 -11.44
N GLY A 108 1.25 -8.88 -12.05
CA GLY A 108 2.51 -8.32 -12.55
C GLY A 108 3.48 -8.01 -11.42
N MET A 109 3.00 -7.48 -10.29
CA MET A 109 3.82 -7.25 -9.10
C MET A 109 4.31 -8.57 -8.48
N VAL A 110 3.42 -9.55 -8.34
CA VAL A 110 3.78 -10.89 -7.83
C VAL A 110 4.90 -11.49 -8.68
N LYS A 111 4.72 -11.50 -10.00
CA LYS A 111 5.69 -12.03 -10.96
C LYS A 111 7.04 -11.28 -10.87
N ALA A 112 7.01 -9.96 -10.79
CA ALA A 112 8.22 -9.16 -10.67
C ALA A 112 9.01 -9.46 -9.37
N PHE A 113 8.31 -9.69 -8.25
CA PHE A 113 8.95 -10.15 -7.01
C PHE A 113 9.53 -11.55 -7.15
N GLU A 114 8.81 -12.50 -7.75
CA GLU A 114 9.30 -13.86 -7.97
C GLU A 114 10.58 -13.87 -8.80
N GLU A 115 10.62 -13.09 -9.88
CA GLU A 115 11.81 -12.95 -10.72
C GLU A 115 12.99 -12.33 -9.97
N ALA A 116 12.73 -11.26 -9.19
CA ALA A 116 13.78 -10.57 -8.45
C ALA A 116 14.35 -11.42 -7.30
N LEU A 117 13.56 -12.28 -6.70
CA LEU A 117 13.93 -13.11 -5.56
C LEU A 117 14.38 -14.55 -5.96
N GLY A 118 14.08 -14.96 -7.20
CA GLY A 118 14.38 -16.32 -7.68
C GLY A 118 13.58 -17.42 -6.99
N GLN A 119 12.44 -17.06 -6.34
CA GLN A 119 11.59 -18.02 -5.62
C GLN A 119 10.13 -17.62 -5.70
N LYS A 120 9.24 -18.61 -5.50
CA LYS A 120 7.80 -18.35 -5.51
C LYS A 120 7.35 -17.53 -4.30
N ILE A 121 6.36 -16.71 -4.55
CA ILE A 121 5.68 -15.90 -3.54
C ILE A 121 4.29 -16.48 -3.30
N ILE A 122 3.91 -16.59 -2.04
CA ILE A 122 2.58 -17.01 -1.62
C ILE A 122 1.72 -15.77 -1.42
N VAL A 123 0.62 -15.67 -2.15
CA VAL A 123 -0.43 -14.69 -1.93
C VAL A 123 -1.58 -15.41 -1.21
N PRO A 124 -1.82 -15.14 0.09
CA PRO A 124 -2.92 -15.76 0.83
C PRO A 124 -4.28 -15.37 0.26
N GLU A 125 -5.29 -16.22 0.40
CA GLU A 125 -6.65 -15.96 -0.07
C GLU A 125 -7.20 -14.63 0.48
N ASN A 126 -6.97 -14.35 1.78
CA ASN A 126 -7.43 -13.14 2.44
C ASN A 126 -6.36 -12.03 2.47
N HIS A 127 -5.46 -11.98 1.48
CA HIS A 127 -4.33 -11.06 1.46
C HIS A 127 -4.70 -9.58 1.68
N GLN A 128 -5.89 -9.16 1.26
CA GLN A 128 -6.35 -7.77 1.39
C GLN A 128 -6.72 -7.41 2.84
N THR A 129 -7.15 -8.39 3.64
CA THR A 129 -7.66 -8.20 5.00
C THR A 129 -6.77 -8.80 6.09
N MET A 130 -5.60 -9.32 5.74
CA MET A 130 -4.69 -9.99 6.68
C MET A 130 -4.30 -9.10 7.87
N GLY A 131 -4.14 -7.78 7.65
CA GLY A 131 -3.87 -6.83 8.72
C GLY A 131 -5.01 -6.74 9.73
N ALA A 132 -6.27 -6.71 9.25
CA ALA A 132 -7.45 -6.70 10.11
C ALA A 132 -7.61 -8.03 10.87
N ILE A 133 -7.38 -9.16 10.19
CA ILE A 133 -7.39 -10.49 10.82
C ILE A 133 -6.33 -10.57 11.93
N GLY A 134 -5.10 -10.13 11.64
CA GLY A 134 -4.02 -10.11 12.63
C GLY A 134 -4.33 -9.23 13.83
N ALA A 135 -4.89 -8.03 13.60
CA ALA A 135 -5.31 -7.14 14.67
C ALA A 135 -6.42 -7.75 15.53
N ALA A 136 -7.39 -8.43 14.92
CA ALA A 136 -8.46 -9.13 15.64
C ALA A 136 -7.90 -10.27 16.50
N LEU A 137 -6.97 -11.07 15.98
CA LEU A 137 -6.32 -12.14 16.74
C LEU A 137 -5.54 -11.60 17.94
N LEU A 138 -4.75 -10.53 17.74
CA LEU A 138 -4.02 -9.87 18.83
C LEU A 138 -4.97 -9.29 19.89
N ALA A 139 -6.06 -8.69 19.47
CA ALA A 139 -7.08 -8.17 20.39
C ALA A 139 -7.74 -9.32 21.21
N MET A 140 -8.03 -10.43 20.56
CA MET A 140 -8.58 -11.62 21.22
C MET A 140 -7.58 -12.20 22.25
N GLU A 141 -6.33 -12.36 21.88
CA GLU A 141 -5.27 -12.81 22.80
C GLU A 141 -5.15 -11.87 24.02
N ASN A 142 -5.08 -10.56 23.77
CA ASN A 142 -4.99 -9.57 24.85
C ASN A 142 -6.20 -9.60 25.78
N HIS A 143 -7.40 -9.81 25.23
CA HIS A 143 -8.63 -9.91 26.03
C HIS A 143 -8.65 -11.15 26.93
N GLN A 144 -8.05 -12.27 26.52
CA GLN A 144 -7.92 -13.48 27.33
C GLN A 144 -7.06 -13.27 28.60
N TYR A 145 -6.14 -12.31 28.58
CA TYR A 145 -5.24 -11.98 29.68
C TYR A 145 -5.68 -10.77 30.51
N THR A 146 -6.75 -10.09 30.12
CA THR A 146 -7.26 -8.91 30.82
C THR A 146 -8.76 -9.01 31.01
N ASP A 147 -9.24 -8.78 32.24
CA ASP A 147 -10.69 -8.65 32.55
C ASP A 147 -11.28 -7.31 32.08
N ALA A 148 -10.59 -6.61 31.18
CA ALA A 148 -11.01 -5.32 30.68
C ALA A 148 -12.27 -5.46 29.80
N GLN A 149 -13.30 -4.70 30.12
CA GLN A 149 -14.48 -4.62 29.25
C GLN A 149 -14.11 -4.05 27.89
N THR A 150 -14.68 -4.64 26.84
CA THR A 150 -14.48 -4.14 25.48
C THR A 150 -15.04 -2.72 25.34
N LYS A 151 -14.30 -1.86 24.63
CA LYS A 151 -14.76 -0.54 24.19
C LYS A 151 -15.40 -0.57 22.80
N PHE A 152 -15.61 -1.76 22.25
CA PHE A 152 -16.26 -1.92 20.95
C PHE A 152 -17.70 -1.44 21.01
N LYS A 153 -18.03 -0.44 20.19
CA LYS A 153 -19.35 0.21 20.15
C LYS A 153 -20.43 -0.58 19.41
N GLY A 154 -20.10 -1.75 18.85
CA GLY A 154 -21.02 -2.57 18.07
C GLY A 154 -20.96 -2.27 16.57
N TRP A 155 -21.71 -3.07 15.80
CA TRP A 155 -21.76 -2.95 14.33
C TRP A 155 -22.54 -1.73 13.85
N GLN A 156 -23.35 -1.12 14.74
CA GLN A 156 -24.15 0.08 14.46
C GLN A 156 -23.31 1.33 14.29
N VAL A 157 -21.98 1.26 14.48
CA VAL A 157 -21.06 2.39 14.23
C VAL A 157 -21.21 2.93 12.80
N GLY A 158 -21.56 2.07 11.83
CA GLY A 158 -21.81 2.49 10.45
C GLY A 158 -23.05 3.38 10.28
N ASP A 159 -23.99 3.33 11.22
CA ASP A 159 -25.23 4.13 11.21
C ASP A 159 -25.10 5.40 12.07
N MET A 160 -23.95 5.58 12.73
CA MET A 160 -23.71 6.75 13.55
C MET A 160 -23.34 7.96 12.69
N HIS A 161 -23.93 9.11 13.02
CA HIS A 161 -23.56 10.38 12.41
C HIS A 161 -22.36 10.98 13.13
N PHE A 162 -21.35 11.37 12.36
CA PHE A 162 -20.17 12.04 12.87
C PHE A 162 -20.03 13.39 12.16
N HIS A 163 -19.65 14.41 12.89
CA HIS A 163 -19.25 15.67 12.32
C HIS A 163 -17.85 16.06 12.80
N SER A 164 -17.13 16.82 12.00
CA SER A 164 -15.77 17.26 12.32
C SER A 164 -15.75 18.76 12.59
N ILE A 165 -15.01 19.15 13.63
CA ILE A 165 -14.69 20.53 13.92
C ILE A 165 -13.19 20.69 13.74
N THR A 166 -12.79 21.74 13.02
CA THR A 166 -11.39 22.05 12.79
C THR A 166 -11.02 23.31 13.58
N CYS A 167 -9.92 23.27 14.30
CA CYS A 167 -9.35 24.43 14.97
C CYS A 167 -7.82 24.41 14.88
N ASP A 168 -7.21 25.59 15.03
CA ASP A 168 -5.76 25.70 15.09
C ASP A 168 -5.26 25.40 16.51
N CYS A 169 -4.22 24.58 16.61
CA CYS A 169 -3.54 24.32 17.87
C CYS A 169 -2.62 25.51 18.20
N ASN A 170 -3.05 26.39 19.08
CA ASN A 170 -2.26 27.53 19.50
C ASN A 170 -1.17 27.20 20.56
N GLY A 171 -0.71 25.92 20.62
CA GLY A 171 0.25 25.44 21.63
C GLY A 171 1.70 25.79 21.33
N CYS A 172 2.07 25.97 20.06
CA CYS A 172 3.44 26.33 19.64
C CYS A 172 3.42 27.02 18.26
N SER A 173 4.59 27.44 17.78
CA SER A 173 4.73 28.15 16.51
C SER A 173 4.33 27.35 15.26
N ASN A 174 4.15 26.04 15.38
CA ASN A 174 3.72 25.21 14.23
C ASN A 174 2.25 25.37 13.89
N ASN A 175 1.43 25.82 14.83
CA ASN A 175 0.00 26.11 14.62
C ASN A 175 -0.73 24.97 13.88
N CYS A 176 -0.53 23.73 14.33
CA CYS A 176 -1.08 22.55 13.66
C CYS A 176 -2.61 22.61 13.61
N GLU A 177 -3.19 22.25 12.48
CA GLU A 177 -4.63 22.02 12.35
C GLU A 177 -5.03 20.77 13.17
N VAL A 178 -6.00 20.92 14.05
CA VAL A 178 -6.57 19.85 14.87
C VAL A 178 -7.99 19.58 14.40
N ILE A 179 -8.23 18.35 13.96
CA ILE A 179 -9.57 17.90 13.57
C ILE A 179 -10.13 17.06 14.70
N THR A 180 -11.23 17.52 15.31
CA THR A 180 -11.97 16.79 16.33
C THR A 180 -13.21 16.17 15.69
N ILE A 181 -13.37 14.86 15.84
CA ILE A 181 -14.53 14.11 15.36
C ILE A 181 -15.49 13.93 16.52
N LEU A 182 -16.70 14.44 16.40
CA LEU A 182 -17.76 14.34 17.40
C LEU A 182 -18.86 13.39 16.92
N GLU A 183 -19.44 12.64 17.86
CA GLU A 183 -20.56 11.73 17.64
C GLU A 183 -21.87 12.46 17.91
N GLY A 184 -22.85 12.30 17.00
CA GLY A 184 -24.21 12.84 17.14
C GLY A 184 -24.51 14.04 16.22
N GLU A 185 -25.79 14.42 16.17
CA GLU A 185 -26.26 15.66 15.54
C GLU A 185 -26.06 16.82 16.54
N GLY A 186 -24.84 17.28 16.70
CA GLY A 186 -24.54 18.38 17.59
C GLY A 186 -24.50 19.71 16.82
N GLU A 187 -25.21 20.72 17.32
CA GLU A 187 -24.97 22.14 16.92
C GLU A 187 -23.50 22.48 17.22
N VAL A 188 -22.79 22.97 16.22
CA VAL A 188 -21.42 23.48 16.39
C VAL A 188 -21.47 24.64 17.38
N PRO A 189 -20.78 24.59 18.52
CA PRO A 189 -20.65 25.75 19.38
C PRO A 189 -19.92 26.85 18.58
N HIS A 190 -20.54 28.00 18.47
CA HIS A 190 -19.97 29.20 17.83
C HIS A 190 -18.78 29.74 18.59
#